data_b6d6088a0b8086c2ea1786fe1b37c505
#
_entry.id   b6d6088a0b8086c2ea1786fe1b37c505
#
_cell.length_a   1.000
_cell.length_b   1.000
_cell.length_c   1.000
_cell.angle_alpha   90.00
_cell.angle_beta   90.00
_cell.angle_gamma   90.00
#
_symmetry.space_group_name_H-M   'P 1'
#
loop_
_entity.id
_entity.type
_entity.pdbx_description
1 polymer ?
#
loop_
_entity_poly.entity_id
_entity_poly.type
_entity_poly.pdbx_seq_one_letter_code
_entity_poly.pdbx_strand_id
1 'polypeptide(L)'
;MTRFLKTIPFLLLFFLLGLTKTFGQTTTQEITDKFFTLYSKDPAKAIDYGFSTNKWMDRKLDAVTDLKNKLKNLIDLCGDYCGYEMLSEKTAGQNIKMVTFIVKYDREPIRFTFFFYKPKDKWQLNNFSYDEDIDKDLEEATKAYRLKENINW
;
A
#
# COMPACT_ATOMS: atom_id res chain seq x y z
N MET A 1 45.57 -18.03 -54.30
CA MET A 1 44.83 -19.06 -53.52
C MET A 1 44.55 -18.49 -52.15
N THR A 2 43.39 -17.91 -51.97
CA THR A 2 42.99 -17.18 -50.78
C THR A 2 41.73 -17.84 -50.19
N ARG A 3 41.92 -18.46 -49.01
CA ARG A 3 40.82 -19.02 -48.22
C ARG A 3 40.26 -17.89 -47.35
N PHE A 4 39.11 -17.35 -47.71
CA PHE A 4 38.32 -16.49 -46.83
C PHE A 4 37.51 -17.33 -45.88
N LEU A 5 37.82 -17.16 -44.60
CA LEU A 5 37.20 -17.83 -43.49
C LEU A 5 35.81 -17.26 -43.22
N LYS A 6 34.78 -18.11 -43.35
CA LYS A 6 33.36 -17.81 -43.05
C LYS A 6 33.14 -17.95 -41.54
N THR A 7 33.27 -16.87 -40.79
CA THR A 7 32.98 -16.87 -39.36
C THR A 7 32.26 -15.61 -38.93
N ILE A 8 31.08 -15.36 -39.45
CA ILE A 8 30.13 -14.39 -38.85
C ILE A 8 28.74 -14.86 -39.27
N PRO A 9 28.05 -15.70 -38.48
CA PRO A 9 26.72 -15.38 -38.03
C PRO A 9 26.34 -15.91 -36.60
N PHE A 10 27.33 -16.16 -35.70
CA PHE A 10 26.99 -16.69 -34.40
C PHE A 10 26.73 -15.62 -33.33
N LEU A 11 27.06 -14.35 -33.59
CA LEU A 11 26.91 -13.25 -32.63
C LEU A 11 25.54 -12.54 -32.65
N LEU A 12 24.68 -12.85 -33.65
CA LEU A 12 23.38 -12.19 -33.77
C LEU A 12 22.22 -12.91 -33.06
N LEU A 13 22.46 -14.12 -32.57
CA LEU A 13 21.41 -14.95 -31.95
C LEU A 13 21.28 -14.72 -30.44
N PHE A 14 22.21 -13.97 -29.82
CA PHE A 14 22.20 -13.80 -28.34
C PHE A 14 21.44 -12.53 -27.87
N PHE A 15 20.97 -11.69 -28.81
CA PHE A 15 20.30 -10.42 -28.45
C PHE A 15 18.77 -10.47 -28.46
N LEU A 16 18.16 -11.62 -28.75
CA LEU A 16 16.70 -11.75 -28.81
C LEU A 16 16.06 -12.37 -27.57
N LEU A 17 16.82 -12.66 -26.51
CA LEU A 17 16.33 -13.33 -25.30
C LEU A 17 16.04 -12.39 -24.10
N GLY A 18 15.93 -11.08 -24.34
CA GLY A 18 15.87 -10.06 -23.29
C GLY A 18 14.54 -9.34 -23.06
N LEU A 19 13.42 -9.74 -23.66
CA LEU A 19 12.13 -9.06 -23.50
C LEU A 19 11.00 -9.99 -23.09
N THR A 20 11.23 -10.83 -22.12
CA THR A 20 10.09 -11.34 -21.35
C THR A 20 9.61 -10.21 -20.45
N LYS A 21 8.54 -9.52 -20.84
CA LYS A 21 7.73 -8.76 -19.88
C LYS A 21 7.23 -9.77 -18.88
N THR A 22 7.94 -9.93 -17.77
CA THR A 22 7.37 -10.52 -16.57
C THR A 22 6.17 -9.65 -16.23
N PHE A 23 4.97 -10.17 -16.42
CA PHE A 23 3.76 -9.62 -15.82
C PHE A 23 3.98 -9.74 -14.32
N GLY A 24 4.61 -8.71 -13.73
CA GLY A 24 4.87 -8.64 -12.31
C GLY A 24 3.55 -8.77 -11.57
N GLN A 25 3.52 -9.61 -10.56
CA GLN A 25 2.40 -9.67 -9.64
C GLN A 25 2.20 -8.27 -9.05
N THR A 26 0.96 -7.77 -9.06
CA THR A 26 0.64 -6.49 -8.43
C THR A 26 1.06 -6.53 -6.96
N THR A 27 1.96 -5.64 -6.59
CA THR A 27 2.50 -5.55 -5.23
C THR A 27 1.55 -4.78 -4.32
N THR A 28 1.71 -4.91 -3.01
CA THR A 28 0.95 -4.09 -2.04
C THR A 28 1.25 -2.60 -2.22
N GLN A 29 2.50 -2.26 -2.60
CA GLN A 29 2.92 -0.90 -2.89
C GLN A 29 2.14 -0.34 -4.10
N GLU A 30 2.07 -1.06 -5.20
CA GLU A 30 1.30 -0.62 -6.39
C GLU A 30 -0.19 -0.43 -6.07
N ILE A 31 -0.75 -1.28 -5.19
CA ILE A 31 -2.14 -1.13 -4.75
C ILE A 31 -2.31 0.17 -3.94
N THR A 32 -1.42 0.44 -2.98
CA THR A 32 -1.50 1.65 -2.16
C THR A 32 -1.19 2.92 -2.95
N ASP A 33 -0.22 2.91 -3.86
CA ASP A 33 0.09 4.06 -4.71
C ASP A 33 -1.10 4.45 -5.60
N LYS A 34 -1.73 3.45 -6.20
CA LYS A 34 -2.94 3.69 -6.99
C LYS A 34 -4.13 4.11 -6.13
N PHE A 35 -4.26 3.56 -4.92
CA PHE A 35 -5.27 3.99 -3.96
C PHE A 35 -5.11 5.48 -3.67
N PHE A 36 -3.92 5.96 -3.29
CA PHE A 36 -3.70 7.36 -2.96
C PHE A 36 -3.78 8.30 -4.18
N THR A 37 -3.42 7.80 -5.36
CA THR A 37 -3.66 8.55 -6.63
C THR A 37 -5.14 8.79 -6.89
N LEU A 38 -6.00 7.84 -6.56
CA LEU A 38 -7.45 7.99 -6.64
C LEU A 38 -7.98 8.83 -5.49
N TYR A 39 -7.46 8.59 -4.28
CA TYR A 39 -7.89 9.23 -3.05
C TYR A 39 -7.77 10.76 -3.09
N SER A 40 -6.68 11.27 -3.66
CA SER A 40 -6.47 12.71 -3.83
C SER A 40 -7.53 13.39 -4.71
N LYS A 41 -8.34 12.63 -5.45
CA LYS A 41 -9.39 13.14 -6.35
C LYS A 41 -10.79 12.76 -5.88
N ASP A 42 -10.94 11.55 -5.38
CA ASP A 42 -12.21 10.96 -4.98
C ASP A 42 -11.96 9.83 -3.97
N PRO A 43 -12.08 10.10 -2.66
CA PRO A 43 -11.88 9.10 -1.62
C PRO A 43 -12.76 7.85 -1.78
N ALA A 44 -14.01 8.02 -2.23
CA ALA A 44 -14.91 6.89 -2.40
C ALA A 44 -14.43 5.92 -3.50
N LYS A 45 -13.90 6.46 -4.62
CA LYS A 45 -13.32 5.64 -5.69
C LYS A 45 -12.05 4.92 -5.24
N ALA A 46 -11.26 5.52 -4.36
CA ALA A 46 -10.08 4.86 -3.80
C ALA A 46 -10.47 3.64 -2.96
N ILE A 47 -11.50 3.76 -2.12
CA ILE A 47 -12.03 2.64 -1.33
C ILE A 47 -12.58 1.54 -2.26
N ASP A 48 -13.37 1.91 -3.26
CA ASP A 48 -13.90 0.95 -4.25
C ASP A 48 -12.75 0.23 -4.97
N TYR A 49 -11.72 0.94 -5.41
CA TYR A 49 -10.54 0.34 -6.02
C TYR A 49 -9.81 -0.61 -5.07
N GLY A 50 -9.53 -0.19 -3.84
CA GLY A 50 -8.84 -1.01 -2.85
C GLY A 50 -9.55 -2.35 -2.65
N PHE A 51 -10.85 -2.31 -2.42
CA PHE A 51 -11.63 -3.52 -2.21
C PHE A 51 -11.90 -4.33 -3.49
N SER A 52 -11.85 -3.73 -4.68
CA SER A 52 -11.96 -4.46 -5.95
C SER A 52 -10.82 -5.48 -6.18
N THR A 53 -9.70 -5.34 -5.46
CA THR A 53 -8.61 -6.33 -5.47
C THR A 53 -9.02 -7.65 -4.83
N ASN A 54 -10.12 -7.68 -4.06
CA ASN A 54 -10.62 -8.83 -3.32
C ASN A 54 -12.06 -9.16 -3.73
N LYS A 55 -12.23 -10.17 -4.57
CA LYS A 55 -13.53 -10.62 -5.07
C LYS A 55 -14.57 -10.98 -4.00
N TRP A 56 -14.14 -11.25 -2.77
CA TRP A 56 -15.05 -11.59 -1.69
C TRP A 56 -15.73 -10.38 -1.05
N MET A 57 -15.25 -9.17 -1.38
CA MET A 57 -15.84 -7.93 -0.88
C MET A 57 -17.20 -7.62 -1.52
N ASP A 58 -17.53 -8.23 -2.66
CA ASP A 58 -18.88 -8.15 -3.27
C ASP A 58 -20.00 -8.62 -2.32
N ARG A 59 -19.65 -9.43 -1.33
CA ARG A 59 -20.59 -9.90 -0.30
C ARG A 59 -20.75 -8.93 0.88
N LYS A 60 -20.01 -7.83 0.89
CA LYS A 60 -19.93 -6.85 1.99
C LYS A 60 -20.21 -5.43 1.50
N LEU A 61 -20.99 -5.25 0.44
CA LEU A 61 -21.22 -3.95 -0.18
C LEU A 61 -21.81 -2.92 0.80
N ASP A 62 -22.69 -3.34 1.69
CA ASP A 62 -23.28 -2.45 2.71
C ASP A 62 -22.17 -1.93 3.65
N ALA A 63 -21.30 -2.80 4.13
CA ALA A 63 -20.19 -2.41 5.01
C ALA A 63 -19.19 -1.48 4.31
N VAL A 64 -18.94 -1.68 3.01
CA VAL A 64 -18.10 -0.79 2.20
C VAL A 64 -18.77 0.57 2.02
N THR A 65 -20.08 0.58 1.81
CA THR A 65 -20.85 1.83 1.68
C THR A 65 -20.84 2.62 2.99
N ASP A 66 -21.06 1.95 4.12
CA ASP A 66 -21.00 2.57 5.44
C ASP A 66 -19.60 3.14 5.74
N LEU A 67 -18.54 2.41 5.38
CA LEU A 67 -17.18 2.85 5.52
C LEU A 67 -16.93 4.14 4.72
N LYS A 68 -17.37 4.19 3.45
CA LYS A 68 -17.24 5.39 2.58
C LYS A 68 -17.95 6.60 3.18
N ASN A 69 -19.17 6.41 3.69
CA ASN A 69 -19.96 7.48 4.31
C ASN A 69 -19.29 8.01 5.58
N LYS A 70 -18.82 7.12 6.45
CA LYS A 70 -18.12 7.50 7.69
C LYS A 70 -16.82 8.23 7.39
N LEU A 71 -16.02 7.71 6.43
CA LEU A 71 -14.76 8.34 6.04
C LEU A 71 -15.00 9.71 5.41
N LYS A 72 -16.02 9.87 4.57
CA LYS A 72 -16.38 11.16 4.01
C LYS A 72 -16.70 12.18 5.10
N ASN A 73 -17.53 11.81 6.08
CA ASN A 73 -17.87 12.69 7.19
C ASN A 73 -16.63 13.12 8.00
N LEU A 74 -15.69 12.21 8.21
CA LEU A 74 -14.44 12.52 8.90
C LEU A 74 -13.57 13.48 8.08
N ILE A 75 -13.40 13.22 6.78
CA ILE A 75 -12.62 14.07 5.88
C ILE A 75 -13.17 15.52 5.87
N ASP A 76 -14.50 15.67 5.82
CA ASP A 76 -15.14 16.99 5.82
C ASP A 76 -14.81 17.81 7.10
N LEU A 77 -14.34 17.14 8.18
CA LEU A 77 -13.89 17.78 9.42
C LEU A 77 -12.38 18.06 9.44
N CYS A 78 -11.59 17.31 8.67
CA CYS A 78 -10.12 17.38 8.70
C CYS A 78 -9.55 18.45 7.76
N GLY A 79 -10.35 19.00 6.83
CA GLY A 79 -9.93 20.03 5.90
C GLY A 79 -9.32 19.48 4.60
N ASP A 80 -8.43 20.26 3.97
CA ASP A 80 -7.89 19.94 2.66
C ASP A 80 -6.80 18.86 2.70
N TYR A 81 -6.85 17.92 1.74
CA TYR A 81 -5.86 16.85 1.62
C TYR A 81 -4.49 17.40 1.23
N CYS A 82 -3.46 17.08 2.03
CA CYS A 82 -2.07 17.53 1.88
C CYS A 82 -1.08 16.42 1.53
N GLY A 83 -1.55 15.20 1.27
CA GLY A 83 -0.69 14.06 0.93
C GLY A 83 -0.65 12.98 2.01
N TYR A 84 0.27 12.04 1.86
CA TYR A 84 0.41 10.91 2.77
C TYR A 84 1.87 10.52 2.97
N GLU A 85 2.14 9.81 4.07
CA GLU A 85 3.45 9.24 4.39
C GLU A 85 3.28 7.83 4.97
N MET A 86 4.16 6.90 4.59
CA MET A 86 4.16 5.57 5.17
C MET A 86 4.75 5.62 6.59
N LEU A 87 4.00 5.12 7.57
CA LEU A 87 4.47 4.98 8.95
C LEU A 87 5.17 3.65 9.19
N SER A 88 4.56 2.57 8.73
CA SER A 88 5.11 1.24 8.96
C SER A 88 4.61 0.22 7.95
N GLU A 89 5.45 -0.78 7.69
CA GLU A 89 5.09 -2.00 7.00
C GLU A 89 5.51 -3.19 7.87
N LYS A 90 4.60 -4.12 8.10
CA LYS A 90 4.86 -5.36 8.86
C LYS A 90 4.29 -6.55 8.12
N THR A 91 5.02 -7.66 8.14
CA THR A 91 4.61 -8.92 7.53
C THR A 91 4.46 -10.01 8.58
N ALA A 92 3.48 -10.89 8.39
CA ALA A 92 3.35 -12.13 9.14
C ALA A 92 3.39 -13.29 8.15
N GLY A 93 4.51 -14.02 8.17
CA GLY A 93 4.83 -15.00 7.13
C GLY A 93 4.98 -14.35 5.75
N GLN A 94 4.65 -15.11 4.69
CA GLN A 94 4.81 -14.65 3.30
C GLN A 94 3.52 -14.07 2.69
N ASN A 95 2.39 -14.23 3.36
CA ASN A 95 1.08 -14.02 2.77
C ASN A 95 0.21 -12.97 3.48
N ILE A 96 0.70 -12.40 4.56
CA ILE A 96 0.01 -11.34 5.31
C ILE A 96 0.91 -10.12 5.41
N LYS A 97 0.35 -8.96 5.12
CA LYS A 97 1.06 -7.69 5.24
C LYS A 97 0.11 -6.62 5.78
N MET A 98 0.59 -5.86 6.74
CA MET A 98 -0.07 -4.65 7.24
C MET A 98 0.77 -3.44 6.87
N VAL A 99 0.16 -2.44 6.27
CA VAL A 99 0.82 -1.17 5.91
C VAL A 99 0.01 -0.03 6.49
N THR A 100 0.69 0.85 7.20
CA THR A 100 0.07 1.99 7.89
C THR A 100 0.62 3.29 7.33
N PHE A 101 -0.25 4.26 7.12
CA PHE A 101 0.08 5.58 6.60
C PHE A 101 -0.49 6.67 7.50
N ILE A 102 0.21 7.80 7.59
CA ILE A 102 -0.37 9.09 7.93
C ILE A 102 -0.94 9.70 6.66
N VAL A 103 -2.20 10.06 6.66
CA VAL A 103 -2.85 10.89 5.65
C VAL A 103 -2.96 12.29 6.21
N LYS A 104 -2.33 13.23 5.52
CA LYS A 104 -2.22 14.62 5.99
C LYS A 104 -3.34 15.47 5.44
N TYR A 105 -3.95 16.22 6.32
CA TYR A 105 -4.90 17.29 5.99
C TYR A 105 -4.42 18.57 6.66
N ASP A 106 -4.93 19.71 6.24
CA ASP A 106 -4.46 20.99 6.75
C ASP A 106 -4.86 21.25 8.22
N ARG A 107 -5.89 20.57 8.70
CA ARG A 107 -6.35 20.70 10.08
C ARG A 107 -5.82 19.61 11.00
N GLU A 108 -5.96 18.33 10.62
CA GLU A 108 -5.50 17.22 11.45
C GLU A 108 -5.23 15.96 10.62
N PRO A 109 -4.24 15.12 11.01
CA PRO A 109 -3.91 13.90 10.28
C PRO A 109 -4.85 12.75 10.64
N ILE A 110 -5.01 11.81 9.71
CA ILE A 110 -5.71 10.54 9.94
C ILE A 110 -4.74 9.39 9.69
N ARG A 111 -4.76 8.36 10.52
CA ARG A 111 -4.03 7.13 10.28
C ARG A 111 -4.88 6.19 9.43
N PHE A 112 -4.30 5.69 8.31
CA PHE A 112 -4.88 4.64 7.49
C PHE A 112 -4.12 3.35 7.68
N THR A 113 -4.82 2.24 7.89
CA THR A 113 -4.24 0.91 8.02
C THR A 113 -4.82 -0.02 6.98
N PHE A 114 -3.95 -0.56 6.13
CA PHE A 114 -4.28 -1.54 5.10
C PHE A 114 -3.82 -2.93 5.55
N PHE A 115 -4.73 -3.87 5.57
CA PHE A 115 -4.42 -5.28 5.83
C PHE A 115 -4.56 -6.09 4.55
N PHE A 116 -3.44 -6.55 4.04
CA PHE A 116 -3.35 -7.33 2.81
C PHE A 116 -3.20 -8.82 3.09
N TYR A 117 -3.84 -9.63 2.25
CA TYR A 117 -3.71 -11.06 2.26
C TYR A 117 -3.44 -11.59 0.85
N LYS A 118 -2.52 -12.55 0.73
CA LYS A 118 -2.15 -13.21 -0.52
C LYS A 118 -2.45 -14.70 -0.43
N PRO A 119 -3.68 -15.15 -0.74
CA PRO A 119 -4.07 -16.56 -0.61
C PRO A 119 -3.35 -17.49 -1.60
N LYS A 120 -2.97 -16.97 -2.76
CA LYS A 120 -2.22 -17.66 -3.83
C LYS A 120 -1.12 -16.74 -4.35
N ASP A 121 -1.31 -16.18 -5.53
CA ASP A 121 -0.28 -15.41 -6.23
C ASP A 121 -0.53 -13.90 -6.23
N LYS A 122 -1.72 -13.43 -5.81
CA LYS A 122 -2.09 -12.01 -5.86
C LYS A 122 -2.39 -11.46 -4.47
N TRP A 123 -1.83 -10.31 -4.18
CA TRP A 123 -2.21 -9.51 -3.03
C TRP A 123 -3.61 -8.94 -3.22
N GLN A 124 -4.39 -8.97 -2.16
CA GLN A 124 -5.72 -8.38 -2.11
C GLN A 124 -5.91 -7.64 -0.80
N LEU A 125 -6.60 -6.52 -0.85
CA LEU A 125 -6.99 -5.79 0.35
C LEU A 125 -8.08 -6.59 1.07
N ASN A 126 -7.78 -7.04 2.28
CA ASN A 126 -8.70 -7.85 3.08
C ASN A 126 -9.43 -7.01 4.13
N ASN A 127 -8.78 -5.97 4.64
CA ASN A 127 -9.37 -4.99 5.54
C ASN A 127 -8.72 -3.62 5.35
N PHE A 128 -9.49 -2.58 5.60
CA PHE A 128 -9.05 -1.19 5.67
C PHE A 128 -9.71 -0.57 6.89
N SER A 129 -8.93 0.13 7.69
CA SER A 129 -9.39 0.91 8.82
C SER A 129 -8.71 2.26 8.88
N TYR A 130 -9.32 3.19 9.57
CA TYR A 130 -8.76 4.50 9.85
C TYR A 130 -9.10 4.93 11.29
N ASP A 131 -8.26 5.77 11.85
CA ASP A 131 -8.44 6.39 13.16
C ASP A 131 -7.62 7.69 13.28
N GLU A 132 -7.85 8.41 14.37
CA GLU A 132 -7.20 9.67 14.72
C GLU A 132 -6.22 9.51 15.90
N ASP A 133 -5.92 8.28 16.32
CA ASP A 133 -5.18 7.95 17.55
C ASP A 133 -3.64 7.99 17.42
N ILE A 134 -3.10 8.75 16.47
CA ILE A 134 -1.64 8.86 16.26
C ILE A 134 -0.93 9.47 17.46
N ASP A 135 -1.56 10.43 18.13
CA ASP A 135 -1.06 11.08 19.33
C ASP A 135 -0.87 10.09 20.48
N LYS A 136 -1.77 9.13 20.64
CA LYS A 136 -1.68 8.09 21.67
C LYS A 136 -0.48 7.17 21.44
N ASP A 137 -0.21 6.76 20.20
CA ASP A 137 0.96 5.94 19.86
C ASP A 137 2.26 6.69 20.18
N LEU A 138 2.33 7.98 19.85
CA LEU A 138 3.49 8.82 20.16
C LEU A 138 3.65 9.01 21.69
N GLU A 139 2.54 9.16 22.40
CA GLU A 139 2.55 9.28 23.84
C GLU A 139 3.07 8.00 24.51
N GLU A 140 2.61 6.83 24.07
CA GLU A 140 3.08 5.54 24.54
C GLU A 140 4.57 5.31 24.25
N ALA A 141 5.02 5.60 23.02
CA ALA A 141 6.43 5.52 22.65
C ALA A 141 7.30 6.44 23.50
N THR A 142 6.85 7.66 23.78
CA THR A 142 7.54 8.62 24.64
C THR A 142 7.63 8.13 26.09
N LYS A 143 6.57 7.53 26.63
CA LYS A 143 6.56 6.94 27.98
C LYS A 143 7.55 5.77 28.06
N ALA A 144 7.55 4.88 27.08
CA ALA A 144 8.47 3.74 27.02
C ALA A 144 9.95 4.19 26.96
N TYR A 145 10.23 5.24 26.20
CA TYR A 145 11.58 5.80 26.09
C TYR A 145 12.06 6.44 27.39
N ARG A 146 11.22 7.22 28.06
CA ARG A 146 11.53 7.84 29.37
C ARG A 146 11.88 6.81 30.44
N LEU A 147 11.22 5.67 30.45
CA LEU A 147 11.52 4.60 31.41
C LEU A 147 12.88 3.93 31.10
N LYS A 148 13.32 3.87 29.84
CA LYS A 148 14.63 3.34 29.47
C LYS A 148 15.77 4.29 29.84
N GLU A 149 15.61 5.59 29.75
CA GLU A 149 16.62 6.58 30.11
C GLU A 149 16.91 6.62 31.64
N ASN A 150 15.96 6.25 32.47
CA ASN A 150 16.09 6.21 33.90
C ASN A 150 16.67 4.90 34.44
N ILE A 151 16.97 3.93 33.61
CA ILE A 151 17.61 2.67 33.99
C ILE A 151 19.09 2.75 33.58
N ASN A 152 19.87 3.50 34.31
CA ASN A 152 21.32 3.41 34.33
C ASN A 152 21.68 2.19 35.20
N TRP A 153 21.98 1.07 34.56
CA TRP A 153 22.61 -0.07 35.20
C TRP A 153 24.12 -0.02 34.98
#